data_3ca7b315169f3dfe99ae22825811a682
#
_entry.id   3ca7b315169f3dfe99ae22825811a682
#
_cell.length_a   1.000
_cell.length_b   1.000
_cell.length_c   1.000
_cell.angle_alpha   90.00
_cell.angle_beta   90.00
_cell.angle_gamma   90.00
#
_symmetry.space_group_name_H-M   'P 1'
#
loop_
_entity.id
_entity.type
_entity.pdbx_description
1 polymer ?
#
loop_
_entity_poly.entity_id
_entity_poly.type
_entity_poly.pdbx_seq_one_letter_code
_entity_poly.pdbx_strand_id
1 'polypeptide(L)'
;MKKALLFTLLSLFALISYGQEITIDVTKPGTLSSLIGDKKYNISNLIIKGSLNGDDIITLRDMAGITKGGSPSKGRLSNLDLSETSIVSGGNSYMYDYGSYEQYYTKQDTLNTYSFYNCPALEIITLPKTLKAVEKMVFSVCPNLKEINVPNENTFLKSVNGVLFSLADSKLLRYPSAYSGGDYTIPNDVKIIGYEAFADCLNLNSIDIPNSVTTIEGVAFTFCKKISLIEIPASVTSISASAFNYCTRLENINVADDNPYYKSVDGVLFNKSMTEILRYPLYKKGAYEIPQTVIVVGEYAFHLSTGLTEVVLPSTLKDIKKCGFFNCSKLTELYLPSKVETIGNSAFGSCANLSKIVMSNGIISLGNWCFAGCKSLENIELPTTLTTFGEGSFSDCPKLTAISIPEGTTIIPASFCANNKLLVRVSLPSTVTNIGDYAFYSCKAMRNLYCYSDNPPICGIYPFYGVDKSKCTLSVPETSIEKYKTDNVFKEFTSFCGIPTNINVTTEKTKPIAIYKLDGQIAPANYSGIVIEVMPNGVIRKTFIK
;
A
#
# COMPACT_ATOMS: atom_id res chain seq x y z
N MET A 1 -13.04 -40.37 -71.90
CA MET A 1 -11.94 -40.02 -70.99
C MET A 1 -12.51 -39.26 -69.84
N LYS A 2 -12.80 -39.99 -68.70
CA LYS A 2 -13.32 -39.40 -67.49
C LYS A 2 -12.17 -39.26 -66.48
N LYS A 3 -11.81 -38.04 -66.13
CA LYS A 3 -10.88 -37.80 -65.02
C LYS A 3 -11.67 -37.85 -63.73
N ALA A 4 -11.38 -38.82 -62.91
CA ALA A 4 -11.87 -38.90 -61.53
C ALA A 4 -11.11 -37.91 -60.66
N LEU A 5 -11.81 -36.97 -60.06
CA LEU A 5 -11.28 -36.05 -59.06
C LEU A 5 -11.32 -36.76 -57.71
N LEU A 6 -10.15 -37.10 -57.19
CA LEU A 6 -9.99 -37.71 -55.87
C LEU A 6 -9.96 -36.57 -54.84
N PHE A 7 -11.05 -36.32 -54.13
CA PHE A 7 -11.09 -35.47 -52.96
C PHE A 7 -10.49 -36.25 -51.78
N THR A 8 -9.25 -35.97 -51.44
CA THR A 8 -8.69 -36.38 -50.15
C THR A 8 -9.22 -35.46 -49.05
N LEU A 9 -10.16 -35.95 -48.28
CA LEU A 9 -10.55 -35.36 -46.98
C LEU A 9 -9.33 -35.48 -46.07
N LEU A 10 -8.58 -34.39 -45.87
CA LEU A 10 -7.71 -34.26 -44.69
C LEU A 10 -8.60 -34.01 -43.48
N SER A 11 -8.95 -35.07 -42.78
CA SER A 11 -9.45 -34.98 -41.42
C SER A 11 -8.30 -34.43 -40.56
N LEU A 12 -8.39 -33.15 -40.20
CA LEU A 12 -7.56 -32.52 -39.18
C LEU A 12 -7.97 -33.14 -37.84
N PHE A 13 -7.41 -34.29 -37.50
CA PHE A 13 -7.39 -34.75 -36.09
C PHE A 13 -6.51 -33.73 -35.37
N ALA A 14 -7.15 -32.78 -34.68
CA ALA A 14 -6.51 -32.11 -33.55
C ALA A 14 -6.17 -33.21 -32.56
N LEU A 15 -4.94 -33.68 -32.59
CA LEU A 15 -4.34 -34.44 -31.51
C LEU A 15 -4.38 -33.54 -30.30
N ILE A 16 -5.45 -33.63 -29.50
CA ILE A 16 -5.41 -33.23 -28.10
C ILE A 16 -4.37 -34.17 -27.50
N SER A 17 -3.15 -33.70 -27.40
CA SER A 17 -2.11 -34.35 -26.64
C SER A 17 -2.56 -34.33 -25.19
N TYR A 18 -3.29 -35.38 -24.76
CA TYR A 18 -3.40 -35.67 -23.33
C TYR A 18 -1.98 -35.89 -22.85
N GLY A 19 -1.43 -34.93 -22.08
CA GLY A 19 -0.10 -35.05 -21.50
C GLY A 19 -0.01 -36.37 -20.75
N GLN A 20 1.05 -37.13 -21.01
CA GLN A 20 1.26 -38.42 -20.38
C GLN A 20 1.28 -38.24 -18.86
N GLU A 21 0.39 -38.94 -18.15
CA GLU A 21 0.38 -39.01 -16.70
C GLU A 21 1.62 -39.79 -16.23
N ILE A 22 2.41 -39.19 -15.36
CA ILE A 22 3.64 -39.77 -14.83
C ILE A 22 3.53 -39.92 -13.33
N THR A 23 3.81 -41.11 -12.82
CA THR A 23 3.90 -41.35 -11.38
C THR A 23 5.37 -41.45 -10.98
N ILE A 24 5.76 -40.74 -9.91
CA ILE A 24 7.12 -40.77 -9.36
C ILE A 24 7.05 -41.09 -7.86
N ASP A 25 7.90 -42.03 -7.42
CA ASP A 25 8.04 -42.34 -6.01
C ASP A 25 9.32 -41.71 -5.46
N VAL A 26 9.14 -40.71 -4.58
CA VAL A 26 10.20 -39.96 -3.91
C VAL A 26 10.48 -40.65 -2.56
N THR A 27 11.21 -41.74 -2.61
CA THR A 27 11.59 -42.53 -1.40
C THR A 27 12.56 -41.76 -0.50
N LYS A 28 13.34 -40.84 -1.05
CA LYS A 28 14.26 -39.97 -0.31
C LYS A 28 13.91 -38.51 -0.59
N PRO A 29 13.51 -37.71 0.42
CA PRO A 29 13.19 -36.28 0.23
C PRO A 29 14.35 -35.50 -0.40
N GLY A 30 14.04 -34.58 -1.32
CA GLY A 30 15.01 -33.75 -2.04
C GLY A 30 15.55 -34.36 -3.33
N THR A 31 15.02 -35.51 -3.78
CA THR A 31 15.53 -36.20 -4.98
C THR A 31 14.65 -36.06 -6.22
N LEU A 32 13.51 -35.41 -6.13
CA LEU A 32 12.55 -35.29 -7.24
C LEU A 32 13.20 -34.76 -8.53
N SER A 33 14.06 -33.75 -8.43
CA SER A 33 14.75 -33.18 -9.59
C SER A 33 15.59 -34.20 -10.35
N SER A 34 16.31 -35.06 -9.63
CA SER A 34 17.13 -36.12 -10.23
C SER A 34 16.28 -37.26 -10.79
N LEU A 35 15.17 -37.60 -10.17
CA LEU A 35 14.24 -38.63 -10.65
C LEU A 35 13.52 -38.20 -11.96
N ILE A 36 13.20 -36.94 -12.10
CA ILE A 36 12.55 -36.38 -13.29
C ILE A 36 13.55 -36.16 -14.43
N GLY A 37 14.76 -35.69 -14.12
CA GLY A 37 15.80 -35.39 -15.09
C GLY A 37 15.34 -34.39 -16.17
N ASP A 38 15.73 -34.59 -17.41
CA ASP A 38 15.49 -33.70 -18.56
C ASP A 38 14.01 -33.60 -18.95
N LYS A 39 13.13 -34.48 -18.46
CA LYS A 39 11.69 -34.46 -18.77
C LYS A 39 10.94 -33.36 -18.03
N LYS A 40 11.57 -32.67 -17.10
CA LYS A 40 10.98 -31.70 -16.18
C LYS A 40 9.99 -30.71 -16.82
N TYR A 41 10.31 -30.19 -18.01
CA TYR A 41 9.48 -29.20 -18.70
C TYR A 41 8.45 -29.78 -19.67
N ASN A 42 8.40 -31.09 -19.81
CA ASN A 42 7.48 -31.79 -20.72
C ASN A 42 6.30 -32.44 -19.99
N ILE A 43 6.33 -32.45 -18.66
CA ILE A 43 5.30 -33.08 -17.81
C ILE A 43 4.21 -32.04 -17.50
N SER A 44 2.97 -32.39 -17.84
CA SER A 44 1.78 -31.60 -17.48
C SER A 44 0.94 -32.26 -16.38
N ASN A 45 0.96 -33.61 -16.27
CA ASN A 45 0.24 -34.35 -15.24
C ASN A 45 1.24 -35.20 -14.44
N LEU A 46 1.30 -34.97 -13.14
CA LEU A 46 2.27 -35.61 -12.25
C LEU A 46 1.61 -36.12 -10.99
N ILE A 47 1.78 -37.42 -10.72
CA ILE A 47 1.42 -38.04 -9.44
C ILE A 47 2.73 -38.31 -8.69
N ILE A 48 2.75 -37.92 -7.43
CA ILE A 48 3.91 -38.15 -6.55
C ILE A 48 3.51 -39.00 -5.37
N LYS A 49 4.40 -39.94 -5.02
CA LYS A 49 4.32 -40.74 -3.78
C LYS A 49 5.56 -40.48 -2.94
N GLY A 50 5.48 -40.74 -1.64
CA GLY A 50 6.62 -40.64 -0.72
C GLY A 50 6.71 -39.31 0.02
N SER A 51 7.92 -38.84 0.31
CA SER A 51 8.11 -37.66 1.17
C SER A 51 8.81 -36.52 0.43
N LEU A 52 8.32 -35.30 0.62
CA LEU A 52 8.80 -34.11 -0.07
C LEU A 52 9.36 -33.07 0.93
N ASN A 53 10.53 -32.50 0.60
CA ASN A 53 11.11 -31.38 1.34
C ASN A 53 11.27 -30.11 0.47
N GLY A 54 12.03 -29.12 0.95
CA GLY A 54 12.22 -27.84 0.27
C GLY A 54 12.79 -27.95 -1.14
N ASP A 55 13.70 -28.89 -1.42
CA ASP A 55 14.30 -29.10 -2.74
C ASP A 55 13.27 -29.64 -3.74
N ASP A 56 12.37 -30.50 -3.27
CA ASP A 56 11.27 -31.01 -4.10
C ASP A 56 10.24 -29.92 -4.41
N ILE A 57 9.92 -29.08 -3.43
CA ILE A 57 9.04 -27.90 -3.66
C ILE A 57 9.67 -26.94 -4.67
N ILE A 58 10.99 -26.67 -4.62
CA ILE A 58 11.68 -25.88 -5.65
C ILE A 58 11.46 -26.49 -7.04
N THR A 59 11.59 -27.80 -7.15
CA THR A 59 11.43 -28.52 -8.42
C THR A 59 10.01 -28.42 -8.94
N LEU A 60 8.99 -28.61 -8.09
CA LEU A 60 7.59 -28.52 -8.44
C LEU A 60 7.20 -27.10 -8.87
N ARG A 61 7.69 -26.08 -8.18
CA ARG A 61 7.49 -24.67 -8.57
C ARG A 61 8.07 -24.38 -9.95
N ASP A 62 9.29 -24.86 -10.23
CA ASP A 62 9.93 -24.68 -11.53
C ASP A 62 9.14 -25.40 -12.64
N MET A 63 8.61 -26.59 -12.36
CA MET A 63 7.72 -27.30 -13.27
C MET A 63 6.37 -26.58 -13.47
N ALA A 64 5.89 -25.87 -12.44
CA ALA A 64 4.64 -25.09 -12.49
C ALA A 64 4.83 -23.67 -13.05
N GLY A 65 5.99 -23.32 -13.63
CA GLY A 65 6.21 -22.11 -14.38
C GLY A 65 7.01 -21.02 -13.67
N ILE A 66 7.57 -21.27 -12.47
CA ILE A 66 8.29 -20.24 -11.69
C ILE A 66 9.56 -20.81 -11.03
N THR A 67 10.70 -20.20 -11.30
CA THR A 67 11.97 -20.59 -10.66
C THR A 67 12.03 -20.16 -9.20
N LYS A 68 12.98 -20.70 -8.41
CA LYS A 68 13.27 -20.29 -7.04
C LYS A 68 13.51 -18.77 -6.92
N GLY A 69 14.16 -18.15 -7.90
CA GLY A 69 14.44 -16.71 -7.96
C GLY A 69 13.27 -15.84 -8.40
N GLY A 70 12.08 -16.42 -8.62
CA GLY A 70 10.89 -15.66 -9.05
C GLY A 70 10.82 -15.35 -10.54
N SER A 71 11.75 -15.84 -11.36
CA SER A 71 11.72 -15.68 -12.81
C SER A 71 10.84 -16.74 -13.47
N PRO A 72 10.14 -16.43 -14.58
CA PRO A 72 9.38 -17.42 -15.34
C PRO A 72 10.27 -18.61 -15.78
N SER A 73 9.72 -19.82 -15.73
CA SER A 73 10.33 -21.03 -16.24
C SER A 73 9.56 -21.57 -17.45
N LYS A 74 10.08 -22.65 -18.05
CA LYS A 74 9.40 -23.36 -19.16
C LYS A 74 8.42 -24.43 -18.65
N GLY A 75 8.17 -24.51 -17.35
CA GLY A 75 7.32 -25.50 -16.73
C GLY A 75 5.87 -25.45 -17.23
N ARG A 76 5.26 -26.63 -17.36
CA ARG A 76 3.89 -26.81 -17.89
C ARG A 76 3.04 -27.68 -16.97
N LEU A 77 3.50 -27.91 -15.74
CA LEU A 77 2.80 -28.74 -14.78
C LEU A 77 1.45 -28.10 -14.42
N SER A 78 0.39 -28.65 -14.97
CA SER A 78 -0.98 -28.16 -14.77
C SER A 78 -1.74 -28.99 -13.73
N ASN A 79 -1.50 -30.30 -13.66
CA ASN A 79 -2.16 -31.20 -12.73
C ASN A 79 -1.12 -31.86 -11.84
N LEU A 80 -1.23 -31.65 -10.54
CA LEU A 80 -0.32 -32.19 -9.54
C LEU A 80 -1.10 -32.96 -8.48
N ASP A 81 -0.85 -34.28 -8.38
CA ASP A 81 -1.42 -35.11 -7.34
C ASP A 81 -0.35 -35.44 -6.28
N LEU A 82 -0.58 -34.96 -5.07
CA LEU A 82 0.24 -35.18 -3.88
C LEU A 82 -0.47 -36.05 -2.84
N SER A 83 -1.62 -36.69 -3.17
CA SER A 83 -2.48 -37.39 -2.21
C SER A 83 -1.72 -38.46 -1.40
N GLU A 84 -0.78 -39.18 -2.04
CA GLU A 84 0.05 -40.22 -1.43
C GLU A 84 1.43 -39.71 -0.97
N THR A 85 1.56 -38.41 -0.71
CA THR A 85 2.79 -37.81 -0.20
C THR A 85 2.68 -37.38 1.26
N SER A 86 3.84 -37.08 1.86
CA SER A 86 3.96 -36.33 3.11
C SER A 86 4.92 -35.16 2.92
N ILE A 87 4.62 -34.03 3.51
CA ILE A 87 5.55 -32.89 3.57
C ILE A 87 6.41 -33.04 4.81
N VAL A 88 7.73 -33.01 4.63
CA VAL A 88 8.69 -33.13 5.73
C VAL A 88 9.57 -31.87 5.82
N SER A 89 10.05 -31.58 7.01
CA SER A 89 11.01 -30.50 7.22
C SER A 89 12.35 -30.82 6.58
N GLY A 90 13.07 -29.79 6.10
CA GLY A 90 14.43 -29.94 5.53
C GLY A 90 14.54 -29.49 4.08
N GLY A 91 15.69 -29.74 3.48
CA GLY A 91 16.05 -29.21 2.16
C GLY A 91 16.35 -27.71 2.17
N ASN A 92 16.56 -27.13 0.99
CA ASN A 92 16.84 -25.73 0.84
C ASN A 92 15.55 -24.89 0.94
N SER A 93 15.71 -23.59 1.26
CA SER A 93 14.65 -22.60 1.15
C SER A 93 14.09 -22.59 -0.28
N TYR A 94 12.76 -22.68 -0.42
CA TYR A 94 12.08 -22.65 -1.72
C TYR A 94 11.64 -21.23 -2.14
N MET A 95 11.70 -20.26 -1.23
CA MET A 95 11.32 -18.87 -1.48
C MET A 95 12.17 -17.93 -0.64
N TYR A 96 12.53 -16.78 -1.21
CA TYR A 96 13.12 -15.64 -0.53
C TYR A 96 12.23 -14.42 -0.74
N ASP A 97 11.76 -13.83 0.34
CA ASP A 97 10.98 -12.57 0.28
C ASP A 97 11.93 -11.38 0.41
N TYR A 98 12.11 -10.67 -0.69
CA TYR A 98 12.95 -9.46 -0.74
C TYR A 98 12.38 -8.28 0.06
N GLY A 99 11.09 -8.30 0.39
CA GLY A 99 10.45 -7.23 1.18
C GLY A 99 10.73 -7.37 2.68
N SER A 100 10.66 -8.61 3.21
CA SER A 100 10.91 -8.92 4.62
C SER A 100 12.32 -9.48 4.89
N TYR A 101 13.09 -9.79 3.84
CA TYR A 101 14.38 -10.49 3.90
C TYR A 101 14.30 -11.89 4.53
N GLU A 102 13.11 -12.53 4.47
CA GLU A 102 12.87 -13.84 5.04
C GLU A 102 13.04 -14.97 4.02
N GLN A 103 13.47 -16.13 4.52
CA GLN A 103 13.56 -17.37 3.76
C GLN A 103 12.51 -18.37 4.26
N TYR A 104 11.85 -19.05 3.32
CA TYR A 104 10.78 -20.00 3.62
C TYR A 104 11.22 -21.44 3.32
N TYR A 105 10.99 -22.30 4.29
CA TYR A 105 11.36 -23.71 4.29
C TYR A 105 10.13 -24.58 4.52
N THR A 106 10.19 -25.86 4.13
CA THR A 106 9.12 -26.81 4.45
C THR A 106 9.04 -27.06 5.96
N LYS A 107 7.81 -27.31 6.42
CA LYS A 107 7.47 -27.71 7.78
C LYS A 107 6.74 -29.05 7.73
N GLN A 108 6.88 -29.84 8.80
CA GLN A 108 6.21 -31.14 8.90
C GLN A 108 4.69 -31.01 8.70
N ASP A 109 4.12 -31.82 7.81
CA ASP A 109 2.69 -31.89 7.49
C ASP A 109 2.01 -30.54 7.18
N THR A 110 2.78 -29.58 6.64
CA THR A 110 2.31 -28.20 6.40
C THR A 110 2.77 -27.70 5.04
N LEU A 111 1.87 -27.18 4.22
CA LEU A 111 2.21 -26.28 3.15
C LEU A 111 2.46 -24.89 3.76
N ASN A 112 3.74 -24.57 3.96
CA ASN A 112 4.14 -23.32 4.57
C ASN A 112 3.99 -22.15 3.57
N THR A 113 3.95 -20.92 4.06
CA THR A 113 3.83 -19.68 3.29
C THR A 113 4.63 -19.72 1.99
N TYR A 114 4.02 -19.32 0.86
CA TYR A 114 4.61 -19.27 -0.48
C TYR A 114 4.96 -20.63 -1.14
N SER A 115 4.61 -21.78 -0.59
CA SER A 115 5.00 -23.10 -1.15
C SER A 115 4.67 -23.27 -2.64
N PHE A 116 3.51 -22.77 -3.08
CA PHE A 116 3.07 -22.75 -4.49
C PHE A 116 2.69 -21.33 -4.97
N TYR A 117 3.29 -20.31 -4.36
CA TYR A 117 3.08 -18.93 -4.78
C TYR A 117 3.55 -18.68 -6.21
N ASN A 118 2.74 -17.96 -6.98
CA ASN A 118 3.03 -17.56 -8.37
C ASN A 118 3.36 -18.75 -9.29
N CYS A 119 2.52 -19.81 -9.23
CA CYS A 119 2.63 -20.98 -10.09
C CYS A 119 1.65 -20.85 -11.29
N PRO A 120 2.03 -20.19 -12.39
CA PRO A 120 1.09 -19.83 -13.45
C PRO A 120 0.59 -21.01 -14.29
N ALA A 121 1.32 -22.13 -14.33
CA ALA A 121 0.89 -23.29 -15.09
C ALA A 121 -0.08 -24.20 -14.31
N LEU A 122 -0.13 -24.06 -12.96
CA LEU A 122 -0.93 -24.97 -12.11
C LEU A 122 -2.42 -24.71 -12.27
N GLU A 123 -3.18 -25.75 -12.63
CA GLU A 123 -4.63 -25.72 -12.79
C GLU A 123 -5.35 -26.52 -11.71
N ILE A 124 -4.86 -27.71 -11.40
CA ILE A 124 -5.44 -28.62 -10.41
C ILE A 124 -4.35 -29.15 -9.48
N ILE A 125 -4.60 -29.11 -8.19
CA ILE A 125 -3.75 -29.73 -7.21
C ILE A 125 -4.55 -30.59 -6.24
N THR A 126 -4.10 -31.83 -6.00
CA THR A 126 -4.61 -32.70 -4.92
C THR A 126 -3.61 -32.70 -3.77
N LEU A 127 -4.05 -32.31 -2.59
CA LEU A 127 -3.21 -32.18 -1.39
C LEU A 127 -2.96 -33.52 -0.70
N PRO A 128 -1.88 -33.63 0.08
CA PRO A 128 -1.58 -34.84 0.85
C PRO A 128 -2.71 -35.18 1.85
N LYS A 129 -3.06 -36.47 1.93
CA LYS A 129 -4.05 -36.96 2.92
C LYS A 129 -3.61 -36.76 4.37
N THR A 130 -2.31 -36.58 4.61
CA THR A 130 -1.71 -36.36 5.94
C THR A 130 -1.52 -34.87 6.28
N LEU A 131 -1.82 -33.97 5.34
CA LEU A 131 -1.56 -32.53 5.50
C LEU A 131 -2.44 -31.95 6.61
N LYS A 132 -1.84 -31.21 7.53
CA LYS A 132 -2.53 -30.61 8.69
C LYS A 132 -2.88 -29.15 8.48
N ALA A 133 -2.04 -28.42 7.74
CA ALA A 133 -2.22 -26.99 7.56
C ALA A 133 -1.78 -26.50 6.18
N VAL A 134 -2.46 -25.45 5.71
CA VAL A 134 -2.07 -24.63 4.56
C VAL A 134 -1.98 -23.20 5.07
N GLU A 135 -0.79 -22.64 5.04
CA GLU A 135 -0.49 -21.28 5.50
C GLU A 135 -0.96 -20.23 4.49
N LYS A 136 -0.89 -18.97 4.89
CA LYS A 136 -1.22 -17.84 4.01
C LYS A 136 -0.33 -17.81 2.76
N MET A 137 -0.86 -17.25 1.66
CA MET A 137 -0.15 -17.01 0.40
C MET A 137 0.37 -18.27 -0.33
N VAL A 138 -0.03 -19.47 0.08
CA VAL A 138 0.42 -20.71 -0.57
C VAL A 138 0.03 -20.75 -2.05
N PHE A 139 -1.21 -20.38 -2.39
CA PHE A 139 -1.74 -20.40 -3.75
C PHE A 139 -2.02 -19.01 -4.32
N SER A 140 -1.40 -17.97 -3.78
CA SER A 140 -1.56 -16.61 -4.29
C SER A 140 -0.86 -16.46 -5.64
N VAL A 141 -1.44 -15.62 -6.51
CA VAL A 141 -0.92 -15.36 -7.87
C VAL A 141 -0.83 -16.64 -8.73
N CYS A 142 -1.77 -17.58 -8.56
CA CYS A 142 -1.91 -18.76 -9.41
C CYS A 142 -3.10 -18.55 -10.38
N PRO A 143 -2.93 -17.82 -11.49
CA PRO A 143 -4.04 -17.29 -12.30
C PRO A 143 -4.85 -18.36 -13.02
N ASN A 144 -4.32 -19.58 -13.18
CA ASN A 144 -4.98 -20.68 -13.85
C ASN A 144 -5.50 -21.77 -12.90
N LEU A 145 -5.34 -21.59 -11.58
CA LEU A 145 -5.77 -22.57 -10.59
C LEU A 145 -7.31 -22.65 -10.56
N LYS A 146 -7.85 -23.82 -10.87
CA LYS A 146 -9.28 -24.13 -10.97
C LYS A 146 -9.79 -24.92 -9.78
N GLU A 147 -8.96 -25.84 -9.25
CA GLU A 147 -9.37 -26.76 -8.19
C GLU A 147 -8.22 -27.06 -7.22
N ILE A 148 -8.55 -27.09 -5.94
CA ILE A 148 -7.70 -27.59 -4.87
C ILE A 148 -8.46 -28.75 -4.22
N ASN A 149 -7.99 -29.97 -4.44
CA ASN A 149 -8.64 -31.18 -3.96
C ASN A 149 -7.99 -31.69 -2.68
N VAL A 150 -8.79 -32.20 -1.77
CA VAL A 150 -8.35 -32.80 -0.51
C VAL A 150 -8.97 -34.21 -0.42
N PRO A 151 -8.17 -35.28 -0.20
CA PRO A 151 -8.70 -36.63 0.00
C PRO A 151 -9.64 -36.68 1.21
N ASN A 152 -10.70 -37.50 1.12
CA ASN A 152 -11.70 -37.63 2.17
C ASN A 152 -11.17 -38.15 3.50
N GLU A 153 -10.01 -38.81 3.48
CA GLU A 153 -9.30 -39.31 4.65
C GLU A 153 -8.61 -38.23 5.45
N ASN A 154 -8.46 -37.03 4.90
CA ASN A 154 -7.87 -35.91 5.61
C ASN A 154 -8.84 -35.41 6.70
N THR A 155 -8.38 -35.35 7.94
CA THR A 155 -9.19 -34.95 9.10
C THR A 155 -8.99 -33.48 9.52
N PHE A 156 -8.09 -32.74 8.87
CA PHE A 156 -7.76 -31.34 9.17
C PHE A 156 -8.28 -30.36 8.12
N LEU A 157 -8.32 -30.80 6.89
CA LEU A 157 -8.71 -30.01 5.71
C LEU A 157 -9.83 -30.73 4.96
N LYS A 158 -10.64 -29.96 4.23
CA LYS A 158 -11.60 -30.48 3.24
C LYS A 158 -11.61 -29.61 1.99
N SER A 159 -12.03 -30.18 0.89
CA SER A 159 -12.44 -29.39 -0.28
C SER A 159 -13.90 -29.68 -0.63
N VAL A 160 -14.58 -28.64 -1.12
CA VAL A 160 -15.93 -28.74 -1.65
C VAL A 160 -15.92 -28.08 -3.03
N ASN A 161 -16.13 -28.85 -4.07
CA ASN A 161 -16.06 -28.38 -5.45
C ASN A 161 -14.75 -27.64 -5.76
N GLY A 162 -13.62 -28.15 -5.29
CA GLY A 162 -12.31 -27.54 -5.51
C GLY A 162 -11.96 -26.33 -4.64
N VAL A 163 -12.85 -25.87 -3.77
CA VAL A 163 -12.60 -24.80 -2.79
C VAL A 163 -12.08 -25.40 -1.50
N LEU A 164 -11.01 -24.82 -0.95
CA LEU A 164 -10.26 -25.35 0.20
C LEU A 164 -10.74 -24.76 1.53
N PHE A 165 -10.92 -25.62 2.54
CA PHE A 165 -11.32 -25.25 3.90
C PHE A 165 -10.44 -25.89 4.97
N SER A 166 -10.29 -25.22 6.10
CA SER A 166 -9.82 -25.77 7.38
C SER A 166 -11.01 -26.25 8.20
N LEU A 167 -10.95 -27.49 8.69
CA LEU A 167 -11.97 -28.05 9.58
C LEU A 167 -11.81 -27.54 11.01
N ALA A 168 -10.56 -27.37 11.47
CA ALA A 168 -10.26 -26.96 12.84
C ALA A 168 -10.85 -25.57 13.18
N ASP A 169 -10.75 -24.63 12.23
CA ASP A 169 -11.14 -23.23 12.42
C ASP A 169 -12.49 -22.90 11.77
N SER A 170 -13.15 -23.85 11.11
CA SER A 170 -14.32 -23.57 10.24
C SER A 170 -14.02 -22.42 9.27
N LYS A 171 -12.84 -22.46 8.63
CA LYS A 171 -12.32 -21.37 7.81
C LYS A 171 -12.29 -21.74 6.33
N LEU A 172 -12.79 -20.85 5.47
CA LEU A 172 -12.51 -20.89 4.04
C LEU A 172 -11.08 -20.38 3.80
N LEU A 173 -10.19 -21.27 3.36
CA LEU A 173 -8.77 -20.97 3.16
C LEU A 173 -8.49 -20.40 1.76
N ARG A 174 -9.05 -21.01 0.72
CA ARG A 174 -8.81 -20.57 -0.66
C ARG A 174 -9.92 -20.97 -1.62
N TYR A 175 -10.46 -20.00 -2.31
CA TYR A 175 -11.24 -20.13 -3.53
C TYR A 175 -10.28 -20.00 -4.72
N PRO A 176 -10.21 -20.97 -5.63
CA PRO A 176 -9.24 -20.93 -6.74
C PRO A 176 -9.48 -19.75 -7.69
N SER A 177 -8.40 -19.11 -8.14
CA SER A 177 -8.48 -17.86 -8.92
C SER A 177 -9.19 -18.01 -10.26
N ALA A 178 -9.07 -19.20 -10.90
CA ALA A 178 -9.71 -19.55 -12.17
C ALA A 178 -10.94 -20.45 -12.03
N TYR A 179 -11.52 -20.52 -10.83
CA TYR A 179 -12.76 -21.26 -10.62
C TYR A 179 -13.84 -20.85 -11.64
N SER A 180 -14.55 -21.82 -12.21
CA SER A 180 -15.45 -21.59 -13.34
C SER A 180 -16.78 -20.91 -12.98
N GLY A 181 -17.19 -20.93 -11.70
CA GLY A 181 -18.42 -20.30 -11.22
C GLY A 181 -18.30 -18.78 -11.11
N GLY A 182 -19.30 -18.04 -11.59
CA GLY A 182 -19.38 -16.58 -11.44
C GLY A 182 -20.01 -16.16 -10.11
N ASP A 183 -20.87 -16.99 -9.55
CA ASP A 183 -21.60 -16.75 -8.30
C ASP A 183 -21.24 -17.84 -7.30
N TYR A 184 -21.02 -17.46 -6.06
CA TYR A 184 -20.61 -18.40 -5.03
C TYR A 184 -21.33 -18.15 -3.71
N THR A 185 -21.92 -19.22 -3.16
CA THR A 185 -22.50 -19.24 -1.81
C THR A 185 -21.53 -19.92 -0.86
N ILE A 186 -21.08 -19.23 0.16
CA ILE A 186 -20.22 -19.79 1.20
C ILE A 186 -21.04 -20.80 2.04
N PRO A 187 -20.52 -22.01 2.31
CA PRO A 187 -21.19 -22.98 3.16
C PRO A 187 -21.52 -22.47 4.58
N ASN A 188 -22.69 -22.90 5.12
CA ASN A 188 -23.19 -22.45 6.43
C ASN A 188 -22.35 -22.91 7.65
N ASP A 189 -21.36 -23.75 7.46
CA ASP A 189 -20.43 -24.19 8.51
C ASP A 189 -19.16 -23.32 8.60
N VAL A 190 -19.00 -22.36 7.68
CA VAL A 190 -17.87 -21.43 7.66
C VAL A 190 -18.10 -20.28 8.63
N LYS A 191 -17.13 -20.07 9.52
CA LYS A 191 -17.09 -18.94 10.48
C LYS A 191 -16.12 -17.84 10.06
N ILE A 192 -15.06 -18.18 9.33
CA ILE A 192 -13.98 -17.27 8.98
C ILE A 192 -13.76 -17.31 7.47
N ILE A 193 -13.83 -16.15 6.82
CA ILE A 193 -13.28 -15.95 5.49
C ILE A 193 -11.81 -15.60 5.67
N GLY A 194 -10.94 -16.54 5.29
CA GLY A 194 -9.52 -16.51 5.59
C GLY A 194 -8.73 -15.43 4.84
N TYR A 195 -7.50 -15.25 5.25
CA TYR A 195 -6.53 -14.36 4.60
C TYR A 195 -6.36 -14.76 3.13
N GLU A 196 -6.58 -13.81 2.21
CA GLU A 196 -6.56 -14.03 0.75
C GLU A 196 -7.55 -15.11 0.23
N ALA A 197 -8.58 -15.45 0.97
CA ALA A 197 -9.50 -16.55 0.60
C ALA A 197 -10.07 -16.43 -0.82
N PHE A 198 -10.41 -15.24 -1.27
CA PHE A 198 -10.90 -14.91 -2.61
C PHE A 198 -9.96 -14.00 -3.41
N ALA A 199 -8.69 -13.87 -3.00
CA ALA A 199 -7.78 -13.01 -3.71
C ALA A 199 -7.58 -13.44 -5.18
N ASP A 200 -7.51 -12.46 -6.09
CA ASP A 200 -7.34 -12.66 -7.54
C ASP A 200 -8.48 -13.45 -8.23
N CYS A 201 -9.66 -13.55 -7.62
CA CYS A 201 -10.80 -14.25 -8.20
C CYS A 201 -11.46 -13.40 -9.31
N LEU A 202 -10.85 -13.43 -10.50
CA LEU A 202 -11.22 -12.56 -11.61
C LEU A 202 -12.57 -12.92 -12.25
N ASN A 203 -13.09 -14.11 -12.00
CA ASN A 203 -14.37 -14.59 -12.53
C ASN A 203 -15.54 -14.43 -11.55
N LEU A 204 -15.25 -14.17 -10.27
CA LEU A 204 -16.29 -14.06 -9.23
C LEU A 204 -17.11 -12.77 -9.40
N ASN A 205 -18.40 -12.92 -9.73
CA ASN A 205 -19.34 -11.81 -9.95
C ASN A 205 -20.08 -11.43 -8.67
N SER A 206 -20.54 -12.46 -7.93
CA SER A 206 -21.28 -12.28 -6.68
C SER A 206 -20.84 -13.30 -5.62
N ILE A 207 -21.06 -12.95 -4.37
CA ILE A 207 -20.81 -13.82 -3.23
C ILE A 207 -21.93 -13.67 -2.20
N ASP A 208 -22.44 -14.81 -1.73
CA ASP A 208 -23.37 -14.88 -0.64
C ASP A 208 -22.62 -15.29 0.65
N ILE A 209 -22.63 -14.40 1.65
CA ILE A 209 -21.97 -14.58 2.94
C ILE A 209 -23.04 -14.97 3.97
N PRO A 210 -23.04 -16.22 4.48
CA PRO A 210 -24.08 -16.68 5.39
C PRO A 210 -23.92 -16.11 6.81
N ASN A 211 -25.00 -16.19 7.60
CA ASN A 211 -25.02 -15.76 9.00
C ASN A 211 -24.16 -16.63 9.96
N SER A 212 -23.42 -17.61 9.46
CA SER A 212 -22.39 -18.32 10.22
C SER A 212 -21.06 -17.56 10.28
N VAL A 213 -20.79 -16.67 9.30
CA VAL A 213 -19.53 -15.96 9.19
C VAL A 213 -19.46 -14.83 10.24
N THR A 214 -18.40 -14.85 11.03
CA THR A 214 -18.12 -13.86 12.06
C THR A 214 -16.92 -12.97 11.73
N THR A 215 -16.00 -13.46 10.89
CA THR A 215 -14.73 -12.79 10.63
C THR A 215 -14.38 -12.78 9.13
N ILE A 216 -13.95 -11.62 8.64
CA ILE A 216 -13.37 -11.41 7.30
C ILE A 216 -11.93 -10.94 7.50
N GLU A 217 -10.98 -11.81 7.18
CA GLU A 217 -9.54 -11.53 7.40
C GLU A 217 -8.92 -10.60 6.35
N GLY A 218 -7.64 -10.27 6.52
CA GLY A 218 -6.92 -9.35 5.65
C GLY A 218 -6.88 -9.81 4.20
N VAL A 219 -7.02 -8.84 3.28
CA VAL A 219 -6.96 -9.02 1.83
C VAL A 219 -7.86 -10.14 1.28
N ALA A 220 -8.90 -10.53 2.04
CA ALA A 220 -9.77 -11.65 1.73
C ALA A 220 -10.37 -11.58 0.31
N PHE A 221 -10.73 -10.40 -0.16
CA PHE A 221 -11.31 -10.15 -1.49
C PHE A 221 -10.40 -9.34 -2.42
N THR A 222 -9.13 -9.23 -2.10
CA THR A 222 -8.23 -8.37 -2.88
C THR A 222 -8.21 -8.78 -4.36
N PHE A 223 -8.22 -7.79 -5.28
CA PHE A 223 -8.30 -7.99 -6.73
C PHE A 223 -9.53 -8.75 -7.25
N CYS A 224 -10.63 -8.85 -6.50
CA CYS A 224 -11.92 -9.28 -7.02
C CYS A 224 -12.50 -8.19 -7.93
N LYS A 225 -12.13 -8.22 -9.21
CA LYS A 225 -12.40 -7.11 -10.15
C LYS A 225 -13.80 -7.09 -10.75
N LYS A 226 -14.65 -8.09 -10.48
CA LYS A 226 -16.02 -8.16 -10.98
C LYS A 226 -17.08 -7.92 -9.90
N ILE A 227 -16.75 -8.17 -8.63
CA ILE A 227 -17.68 -7.94 -7.51
C ILE A 227 -18.06 -6.46 -7.44
N SER A 228 -19.35 -6.16 -7.54
CA SER A 228 -19.91 -4.80 -7.42
C SER A 228 -20.60 -4.55 -6.08
N LEU A 229 -21.02 -5.61 -5.41
CA LEU A 229 -21.74 -5.57 -4.14
C LEU A 229 -21.19 -6.62 -3.17
N ILE A 230 -21.00 -6.22 -1.92
CA ILE A 230 -20.79 -7.11 -0.78
C ILE A 230 -21.91 -6.87 0.24
N GLU A 231 -22.56 -7.94 0.66
CA GLU A 231 -23.55 -7.91 1.73
C GLU A 231 -22.94 -8.51 3.00
N ILE A 232 -22.87 -7.71 4.07
CA ILE A 232 -22.31 -8.08 5.37
C ILE A 232 -23.46 -8.50 6.29
N PRO A 233 -23.55 -9.78 6.69
CA PRO A 233 -24.62 -10.25 7.56
C PRO A 233 -24.48 -9.74 9.01
N ALA A 234 -25.54 -9.91 9.80
CA ALA A 234 -25.59 -9.51 11.20
C ALA A 234 -24.53 -10.17 12.09
N SER A 235 -24.11 -11.36 11.72
CA SER A 235 -23.14 -12.18 12.48
C SER A 235 -21.70 -11.66 12.42
N VAL A 236 -21.35 -10.85 11.40
CA VAL A 236 -19.96 -10.40 11.22
C VAL A 236 -19.58 -9.39 12.29
N THR A 237 -18.56 -9.73 13.07
CA THR A 237 -18.04 -8.94 14.20
C THR A 237 -16.66 -8.34 13.92
N SER A 238 -15.94 -8.88 12.93
CA SER A 238 -14.58 -8.44 12.58
C SER A 238 -14.37 -8.40 11.08
N ILE A 239 -13.96 -7.24 10.56
CA ILE A 239 -13.59 -7.01 9.17
C ILE A 239 -12.21 -6.35 9.17
N SER A 240 -11.23 -6.99 8.51
CA SER A 240 -9.91 -6.37 8.33
C SER A 240 -10.01 -5.14 7.42
N ALA A 241 -9.30 -4.07 7.77
CA ALA A 241 -9.25 -2.84 6.98
C ALA A 241 -8.80 -3.05 5.52
N SER A 242 -7.99 -4.08 5.25
CA SER A 242 -7.49 -4.43 3.92
C SER A 242 -8.37 -5.41 3.14
N ALA A 243 -9.47 -5.92 3.73
CA ALA A 243 -10.27 -7.01 3.17
C ALA A 243 -10.71 -6.80 1.71
N PHE A 244 -11.06 -5.56 1.35
CA PHE A 244 -11.62 -5.19 0.04
C PHE A 244 -10.65 -4.36 -0.81
N ASN A 245 -9.35 -4.45 -0.57
CA ASN A 245 -8.37 -3.71 -1.36
C ASN A 245 -8.40 -4.16 -2.84
N TYR A 246 -8.18 -3.21 -3.76
CA TYR A 246 -8.15 -3.45 -5.21
C TYR A 246 -9.44 -4.03 -5.84
N CYS A 247 -10.59 -4.02 -5.13
CA CYS A 247 -11.91 -4.36 -5.69
C CYS A 247 -12.41 -3.19 -6.56
N THR A 248 -11.88 -3.05 -7.77
CA THR A 248 -12.05 -1.84 -8.60
C THR A 248 -13.47 -1.62 -9.13
N ARG A 249 -14.34 -2.64 -9.07
CA ARG A 249 -15.76 -2.52 -9.43
C ARG A 249 -16.70 -2.49 -8.23
N LEU A 250 -16.18 -2.54 -7.02
CA LEU A 250 -17.02 -2.51 -5.82
C LEU A 250 -17.72 -1.14 -5.73
N GLU A 251 -19.04 -1.15 -5.80
CA GLU A 251 -19.92 0.02 -5.74
C GLU A 251 -20.53 0.19 -4.35
N ASN A 252 -20.90 -0.94 -3.73
CA ASN A 252 -21.60 -0.93 -2.46
C ASN A 252 -21.08 -2.02 -1.52
N ILE A 253 -20.97 -1.66 -0.24
CA ILE A 253 -20.86 -2.59 0.87
C ILE A 253 -22.10 -2.35 1.73
N ASN A 254 -23.06 -3.26 1.68
CA ASN A 254 -24.26 -3.18 2.48
C ASN A 254 -24.07 -3.96 3.77
N VAL A 255 -24.63 -3.47 4.85
CA VAL A 255 -24.60 -4.13 6.16
C VAL A 255 -26.02 -4.38 6.62
N ALA A 256 -26.30 -5.57 7.11
CA ALA A 256 -27.60 -5.92 7.69
C ALA A 256 -27.96 -4.95 8.83
N ASP A 257 -29.20 -4.49 8.90
CA ASP A 257 -29.65 -3.45 9.85
C ASP A 257 -29.44 -3.85 11.32
N ASP A 258 -29.55 -5.13 11.60
CA ASP A 258 -29.36 -5.76 12.92
C ASP A 258 -27.90 -6.09 13.24
N ASN A 259 -26.94 -5.81 12.36
CA ASN A 259 -25.52 -5.98 12.69
C ASN A 259 -25.14 -5.03 13.85
N PRO A 260 -24.57 -5.55 14.96
CA PRO A 260 -24.29 -4.71 16.13
C PRO A 260 -22.96 -3.93 16.04
N TYR A 261 -22.09 -4.22 15.07
CA TYR A 261 -20.72 -3.67 14.97
C TYR A 261 -20.53 -2.69 13.83
N TYR A 262 -21.27 -2.89 12.73
CA TYR A 262 -21.10 -2.15 11.48
C TYR A 262 -22.40 -1.53 11.01
N LYS A 263 -22.25 -0.53 10.17
CA LYS A 263 -23.34 0.14 9.44
C LYS A 263 -22.85 0.58 8.08
N SER A 264 -23.74 0.59 7.10
CA SER A 264 -23.46 1.23 5.81
C SER A 264 -24.44 2.37 5.54
N VAL A 265 -23.94 3.41 4.87
CA VAL A 265 -24.74 4.52 4.34
C VAL A 265 -24.29 4.75 2.91
N ASP A 266 -25.21 4.71 1.97
CA ASP A 266 -24.93 4.80 0.53
C ASP A 266 -23.81 3.84 0.08
N GLY A 267 -23.80 2.63 0.63
CA GLY A 267 -22.80 1.60 0.34
C GLY A 267 -21.40 1.85 0.91
N VAL A 268 -21.19 2.90 1.69
CA VAL A 268 -19.94 3.18 2.40
C VAL A 268 -19.99 2.52 3.78
N LEU A 269 -18.93 1.81 4.14
CA LEU A 269 -18.84 1.05 5.39
C LEU A 269 -18.31 1.91 6.53
N PHE A 270 -19.01 1.86 7.67
CA PHE A 270 -18.66 2.51 8.94
C PHE A 270 -18.70 1.52 10.09
N ASN A 271 -18.09 1.88 11.22
CA ASN A 271 -18.42 1.25 12.49
C ASN A 271 -19.88 1.60 12.88
N LYS A 272 -20.50 0.84 13.77
CA LYS A 272 -21.93 0.99 14.12
C LYS A 272 -22.31 2.39 14.59
N SER A 273 -21.44 3.04 15.36
CA SER A 273 -21.64 4.40 15.88
C SER A 273 -21.41 5.50 14.83
N MET A 274 -20.97 5.17 13.63
CA MET A 274 -20.59 6.09 12.56
C MET A 274 -19.52 7.12 12.97
N THR A 275 -18.66 6.74 13.90
CA THR A 275 -17.52 7.55 14.34
C THR A 275 -16.24 7.27 13.56
N GLU A 276 -16.19 6.15 12.86
CA GLU A 276 -15.07 5.77 12.00
C GLU A 276 -15.60 5.32 10.62
N ILE A 277 -15.06 5.92 9.55
CA ILE A 277 -15.24 5.43 8.19
C ILE A 277 -14.21 4.33 7.92
N LEU A 278 -14.68 3.13 7.55
CA LEU A 278 -13.85 1.95 7.38
C LEU A 278 -13.53 1.64 5.93
N ARG A 279 -14.50 1.84 5.02
CA ARG A 279 -14.25 1.61 3.59
C ARG A 279 -15.18 2.42 2.70
N TYR A 280 -14.60 3.19 1.81
CA TYR A 280 -15.24 3.84 0.66
C TYR A 280 -15.04 2.94 -0.57
N PRO A 281 -16.09 2.46 -1.24
CA PRO A 281 -15.99 1.57 -2.39
C PRO A 281 -15.26 2.21 -3.58
N LEU A 282 -14.38 1.45 -4.22
CA LEU A 282 -13.44 1.96 -5.23
C LEU A 282 -14.09 2.45 -6.53
N TYR A 283 -15.27 1.92 -6.87
CA TYR A 283 -15.97 2.31 -8.10
C TYR A 283 -16.68 3.66 -8.00
N LYS A 284 -16.93 4.14 -6.78
CA LYS A 284 -17.56 5.44 -6.54
C LYS A 284 -16.70 6.58 -7.08
N LYS A 285 -17.35 7.62 -7.61
CA LYS A 285 -16.70 8.74 -8.30
C LYS A 285 -17.30 10.07 -7.83
N GLY A 286 -16.55 11.16 -8.08
CA GLY A 286 -17.01 12.52 -7.80
C GLY A 286 -16.65 12.99 -6.40
N ALA A 287 -17.43 13.94 -5.90
CA ALA A 287 -17.27 14.51 -4.56
C ALA A 287 -17.90 13.60 -3.50
N TYR A 288 -17.31 13.59 -2.31
CA TYR A 288 -17.88 12.90 -1.15
C TYR A 288 -17.77 13.76 0.11
N GLU A 289 -18.89 13.94 0.80
CA GLU A 289 -18.93 14.58 2.10
C GLU A 289 -18.96 13.52 3.20
N ILE A 290 -17.92 13.49 4.05
CA ILE A 290 -17.86 12.58 5.18
C ILE A 290 -18.81 13.06 6.28
N PRO A 291 -19.69 12.20 6.83
CA PRO A 291 -20.65 12.59 7.87
C PRO A 291 -20.01 13.27 9.08
N GLN A 292 -20.68 14.27 9.65
CA GLN A 292 -20.19 15.03 10.81
C GLN A 292 -20.05 14.22 12.11
N THR A 293 -20.56 12.98 12.15
CA THR A 293 -20.35 12.04 13.26
C THR A 293 -18.98 11.40 13.24
N VAL A 294 -18.28 11.43 12.09
CA VAL A 294 -16.98 10.76 11.91
C VAL A 294 -15.89 11.57 12.62
N ILE A 295 -15.11 10.86 13.42
CA ILE A 295 -13.94 11.40 14.11
C ILE A 295 -12.63 10.74 13.63
N VAL A 296 -12.72 9.61 12.93
CA VAL A 296 -11.56 8.87 12.41
C VAL A 296 -11.80 8.46 10.95
N VAL A 297 -10.84 8.74 10.08
CA VAL A 297 -10.70 8.05 8.80
C VAL A 297 -9.84 6.81 9.05
N GLY A 298 -10.44 5.64 8.91
CA GLY A 298 -9.83 4.34 9.20
C GLY A 298 -8.67 3.99 8.26
N GLU A 299 -7.92 2.95 8.61
CA GLU A 299 -6.86 2.43 7.75
C GLU A 299 -7.43 1.98 6.39
N TYR A 300 -6.78 2.38 5.30
CA TYR A 300 -7.18 2.07 3.93
C TYR A 300 -8.61 2.54 3.55
N ALA A 301 -9.27 3.41 4.31
CA ALA A 301 -10.67 3.78 4.09
C ALA A 301 -10.96 4.27 2.66
N PHE A 302 -10.13 5.15 2.11
CA PHE A 302 -10.19 5.64 0.73
C PHE A 302 -9.01 5.18 -0.14
N HIS A 303 -8.28 4.15 0.31
CA HIS A 303 -7.13 3.61 -0.42
C HIS A 303 -7.49 3.28 -1.88
N LEU A 304 -6.75 3.86 -2.85
CA LEU A 304 -6.99 3.71 -4.29
C LEU A 304 -8.34 4.26 -4.81
N SER A 305 -8.99 5.16 -4.09
CA SER A 305 -10.22 5.82 -4.57
C SER A 305 -9.91 6.83 -5.69
N THR A 306 -9.43 6.29 -6.82
CA THR A 306 -9.00 7.09 -7.99
C THR A 306 -10.15 7.81 -8.70
N GLY A 307 -11.39 7.51 -8.33
CA GLY A 307 -12.59 8.21 -8.79
C GLY A 307 -12.96 9.43 -7.97
N LEU A 308 -12.40 9.56 -6.74
CA LEU A 308 -12.70 10.66 -5.80
C LEU A 308 -12.05 11.96 -6.28
N THR A 309 -12.85 12.98 -6.60
CA THR A 309 -12.36 14.27 -7.09
C THR A 309 -12.27 15.32 -6.00
N GLU A 310 -13.14 15.21 -4.99
CA GLU A 310 -13.23 16.12 -3.85
C GLU A 310 -13.64 15.34 -2.61
N VAL A 311 -13.12 15.72 -1.45
CA VAL A 311 -13.56 15.21 -0.16
C VAL A 311 -13.77 16.35 0.82
N VAL A 312 -14.95 16.40 1.42
CA VAL A 312 -15.25 17.34 2.51
C VAL A 312 -15.08 16.60 3.84
N LEU A 313 -14.07 17.01 4.59
CA LEU A 313 -13.75 16.42 5.89
C LEU A 313 -14.62 17.07 7.00
N PRO A 314 -15.17 16.27 7.94
CA PRO A 314 -16.00 16.81 9.01
C PRO A 314 -15.18 17.61 10.03
N SER A 315 -15.76 18.65 10.60
CA SER A 315 -15.12 19.48 11.64
C SER A 315 -14.79 18.71 12.95
N THR A 316 -15.36 17.53 13.10
CA THR A 316 -15.15 16.59 14.23
C THR A 316 -13.94 15.69 14.04
N LEU A 317 -13.36 15.63 12.83
CA LEU A 317 -12.27 14.70 12.49
C LEU A 317 -11.02 14.98 13.34
N LYS A 318 -10.47 13.92 13.95
CA LYS A 318 -9.26 13.95 14.78
C LYS A 318 -8.09 13.21 14.16
N ASP A 319 -8.37 12.07 13.53
CA ASP A 319 -7.32 11.18 13.02
C ASP A 319 -7.57 10.74 11.59
N ILE A 320 -6.50 10.70 10.81
CA ILE A 320 -6.47 10.03 9.52
C ILE A 320 -5.41 8.92 9.61
N LYS A 321 -5.86 7.66 9.62
CA LYS A 321 -4.99 6.51 9.83
C LYS A 321 -4.16 6.15 8.58
N LYS A 322 -3.32 5.13 8.72
CA LYS A 322 -2.43 4.61 7.68
C LYS A 322 -3.16 4.40 6.36
N CYS A 323 -2.59 4.92 5.27
CA CYS A 323 -3.12 4.81 3.90
C CYS A 323 -4.58 5.28 3.75
N GLY A 324 -5.11 6.12 4.65
CA GLY A 324 -6.50 6.55 4.65
C GLY A 324 -6.98 7.10 3.31
N PHE A 325 -6.15 7.89 2.62
CA PHE A 325 -6.39 8.43 1.27
C PHE A 325 -5.25 8.09 0.29
N PHE A 326 -4.51 7.00 0.52
CA PHE A 326 -3.41 6.63 -0.35
C PHE A 326 -3.87 6.47 -1.80
N ASN A 327 -3.15 7.11 -2.73
CA ASN A 327 -3.42 7.08 -4.17
C ASN A 327 -4.86 7.51 -4.57
N CYS A 328 -5.42 8.51 -3.88
CA CYS A 328 -6.59 9.27 -4.35
C CYS A 328 -6.13 10.23 -5.46
N SER A 329 -5.79 9.66 -6.62
CA SER A 329 -5.02 10.36 -7.66
C SER A 329 -5.78 11.50 -8.35
N LYS A 330 -7.10 11.62 -8.20
CA LYS A 330 -7.90 12.74 -8.74
C LYS A 330 -8.17 13.85 -7.72
N LEU A 331 -7.82 13.65 -6.45
CA LEU A 331 -7.98 14.68 -5.43
C LEU A 331 -7.00 15.83 -5.71
N THR A 332 -7.51 17.06 -5.82
CA THR A 332 -6.72 18.24 -6.19
C THR A 332 -6.44 19.17 -5.03
N GLU A 333 -7.36 19.26 -4.10
CA GLU A 333 -7.27 20.12 -2.91
C GLU A 333 -7.68 19.35 -1.65
N LEU A 334 -7.10 19.72 -0.51
CA LEU A 334 -7.43 19.16 0.79
C LEU A 334 -7.42 20.25 1.86
N TYR A 335 -8.48 20.28 2.66
CA TYR A 335 -8.63 21.19 3.80
C TYR A 335 -8.74 20.37 5.08
N LEU A 336 -7.68 20.37 5.89
CA LEU A 336 -7.62 19.61 7.14
C LEU A 336 -8.26 20.42 8.27
N PRO A 337 -9.32 19.89 8.95
CA PRO A 337 -10.00 20.60 10.04
C PRO A 337 -9.11 20.80 11.27
N SER A 338 -9.49 21.76 12.12
CA SER A 338 -8.65 22.19 13.27
C SER A 338 -8.48 21.15 14.37
N LYS A 339 -9.32 20.11 14.40
CA LYS A 339 -9.24 19.03 15.38
C LYS A 339 -8.35 17.86 14.94
N VAL A 340 -7.83 17.88 13.69
CA VAL A 340 -6.90 16.84 13.24
C VAL A 340 -5.57 17.01 13.96
N GLU A 341 -5.18 15.99 14.71
CA GLU A 341 -3.94 15.94 15.50
C GLU A 341 -2.87 15.09 14.82
N THR A 342 -3.27 13.96 14.23
CA THR A 342 -2.35 13.00 13.65
C THR A 342 -2.72 12.62 12.22
N ILE A 343 -1.71 12.48 11.37
CA ILE A 343 -1.85 11.98 10.01
C ILE A 343 -0.93 10.77 9.87
N GLY A 344 -1.51 9.62 9.59
CA GLY A 344 -0.84 8.32 9.61
C GLY A 344 0.14 8.09 8.44
N ASN A 345 0.85 6.96 8.51
CA ASN A 345 1.81 6.58 7.48
C ASN A 345 1.14 6.48 6.11
N SER A 346 1.75 7.08 5.09
CA SER A 346 1.27 7.09 3.70
C SER A 346 -0.17 7.58 3.53
N ALA A 347 -0.71 8.35 4.48
CA ALA A 347 -2.13 8.73 4.49
C ALA A 347 -2.58 9.41 3.19
N PHE A 348 -1.76 10.26 2.61
CA PHE A 348 -1.97 10.92 1.31
C PHE A 348 -0.89 10.57 0.29
N GLY A 349 -0.14 9.50 0.54
CA GLY A 349 0.90 9.06 -0.38
C GLY A 349 0.33 8.81 -1.79
N SER A 350 1.07 9.19 -2.83
CA SER A 350 0.69 9.01 -4.25
C SER A 350 -0.60 9.74 -4.68
N CYS A 351 -1.08 10.74 -3.95
CA CYS A 351 -2.13 11.65 -4.39
C CYS A 351 -1.58 12.59 -5.48
N ALA A 352 -1.38 12.06 -6.68
CA ALA A 352 -0.55 12.67 -7.72
C ALA A 352 -1.02 14.06 -8.18
N ASN A 353 -2.33 14.34 -8.14
CA ASN A 353 -2.89 15.63 -8.55
C ASN A 353 -3.12 16.60 -7.38
N LEU A 354 -2.81 16.19 -6.14
CA LEU A 354 -2.97 17.05 -4.98
C LEU A 354 -1.97 18.21 -5.06
N SER A 355 -2.49 19.39 -5.37
CA SER A 355 -1.72 20.63 -5.60
C SER A 355 -1.78 21.57 -4.41
N LYS A 356 -2.84 21.49 -3.59
CA LYS A 356 -3.08 22.37 -2.46
C LYS A 356 -3.48 21.59 -1.22
N ILE A 357 -2.77 21.85 -0.13
CA ILE A 357 -3.08 21.33 1.19
C ILE A 357 -3.14 22.49 2.16
N VAL A 358 -4.27 22.63 2.86
CA VAL A 358 -4.43 23.61 3.95
C VAL A 358 -4.45 22.85 5.26
N MET A 359 -3.42 23.05 6.07
CA MET A 359 -3.28 22.45 7.41
C MET A 359 -3.65 23.47 8.48
N SER A 360 -4.39 23.03 9.48
CA SER A 360 -4.72 23.86 10.65
C SER A 360 -3.77 23.60 11.81
N ASN A 361 -3.72 24.52 12.78
CA ASN A 361 -2.85 24.48 13.96
C ASN A 361 -3.26 23.41 15.00
N GLY A 362 -3.83 22.30 14.60
CA GLY A 362 -4.10 21.13 15.46
C GLY A 362 -3.09 20.02 15.26
N ILE A 363 -2.45 19.99 14.08
CA ILE A 363 -1.59 18.88 13.66
C ILE A 363 -0.24 18.97 14.39
N ILE A 364 0.13 17.88 15.07
CA ILE A 364 1.38 17.75 15.82
C ILE A 364 2.38 16.79 15.17
N SER A 365 1.89 15.83 14.37
CA SER A 365 2.74 14.82 13.75
C SER A 365 2.26 14.37 12.37
N LEU A 366 3.21 14.09 11.48
CA LEU A 366 3.02 13.40 10.20
C LEU A 366 3.70 12.05 10.24
N GLY A 367 3.01 11.02 9.76
CA GLY A 367 3.56 9.67 9.61
C GLY A 367 4.55 9.53 8.46
N ASN A 368 5.23 8.38 8.39
CA ASN A 368 6.15 8.06 7.31
C ASN A 368 5.45 8.12 5.95
N TRP A 369 6.11 8.71 4.95
CA TRP A 369 5.64 8.78 3.56
C TRP A 369 4.27 9.45 3.39
N CYS A 370 3.87 10.30 4.35
CA CYS A 370 2.53 10.86 4.48
C CYS A 370 2.03 11.54 3.21
N PHE A 371 2.86 12.38 2.57
CA PHE A 371 2.59 13.07 1.30
C PHE A 371 3.57 12.65 0.19
N ALA A 372 4.24 11.52 0.34
CA ALA A 372 5.19 11.06 -0.67
C ALA A 372 4.50 10.84 -2.02
N GLY A 373 5.13 11.28 -3.11
CA GLY A 373 4.58 11.11 -4.45
C GLY A 373 3.40 12.04 -4.78
N CYS A 374 3.17 13.10 -4.02
CA CYS A 374 2.23 14.17 -4.38
C CYS A 374 2.82 15.04 -5.49
N LYS A 375 2.75 14.54 -6.73
CA LYS A 375 3.49 15.08 -7.89
C LYS A 375 3.11 16.51 -8.27
N SER A 376 1.91 16.96 -7.88
CA SER A 376 1.40 18.29 -8.18
C SER A 376 1.55 19.30 -7.04
N LEU A 377 2.06 18.88 -5.88
CA LEU A 377 2.22 19.76 -4.72
C LEU A 377 3.32 20.79 -4.98
N GLU A 378 2.95 22.05 -5.08
CA GLU A 378 3.87 23.15 -5.41
C GLU A 378 4.34 23.92 -4.17
N ASN A 379 3.42 24.16 -3.24
CA ASN A 379 3.65 24.89 -2.00
C ASN A 379 2.95 24.19 -0.84
N ILE A 380 3.54 24.29 0.34
CA ILE A 380 2.94 23.81 1.57
C ILE A 380 3.29 24.74 2.73
N GLU A 381 2.27 25.12 3.49
CA GLU A 381 2.40 25.84 4.75
C GLU A 381 2.22 24.86 5.89
N LEU A 382 3.29 24.67 6.67
CA LEU A 382 3.27 23.78 7.83
C LEU A 382 2.83 24.56 9.07
N PRO A 383 1.86 24.04 9.86
CA PRO A 383 1.41 24.73 11.06
C PRO A 383 2.51 24.74 12.13
N THR A 384 2.53 25.78 12.95
CA THR A 384 3.54 25.97 14.01
C THR A 384 3.51 24.91 15.10
N THR A 385 2.41 24.16 15.21
CA THR A 385 2.25 23.03 16.15
C THR A 385 2.90 21.73 15.66
N LEU A 386 3.22 21.64 14.36
CA LEU A 386 3.78 20.43 13.75
C LEU A 386 5.27 20.35 14.04
N THR A 387 5.68 19.43 14.91
CA THR A 387 7.07 19.27 15.35
C THR A 387 7.65 17.89 15.03
N THR A 388 6.80 16.94 14.67
CA THR A 388 7.22 15.56 14.39
C THR A 388 6.90 15.16 12.95
N PHE A 389 7.92 14.73 12.24
CA PHE A 389 7.81 14.27 10.87
C PHE A 389 8.25 12.81 10.75
N GLY A 390 7.52 12.04 9.97
CA GLY A 390 7.93 10.69 9.58
C GLY A 390 8.90 10.70 8.41
N GLU A 391 9.56 9.57 8.23
CA GLU A 391 10.48 9.31 7.12
C GLU A 391 9.80 9.56 5.77
N GLY A 392 10.50 10.19 4.84
CA GLY A 392 10.02 10.43 3.48
C GLY A 392 8.74 11.27 3.37
N SER A 393 8.34 12.02 4.41
CA SER A 393 7.01 12.69 4.48
C SER A 393 6.67 13.50 3.23
N PHE A 394 7.65 14.11 2.57
CA PHE A 394 7.49 14.92 1.35
C PHE A 394 8.42 14.45 0.22
N SER A 395 8.82 13.19 0.19
CA SER A 395 9.65 12.67 -0.89
C SER A 395 8.86 12.59 -2.21
N ASP A 396 9.57 12.64 -3.33
CA ASP A 396 8.97 12.52 -4.66
C ASP A 396 7.80 13.51 -4.94
N CYS A 397 7.91 14.75 -4.41
CA CYS A 397 7.04 15.88 -4.71
C CYS A 397 7.77 16.84 -5.67
N PRO A 398 7.94 16.49 -6.95
CA PRO A 398 8.89 17.14 -7.86
C PRO A 398 8.55 18.60 -8.17
N LYS A 399 7.32 19.05 -7.90
CA LYS A 399 6.90 20.44 -8.07
C LYS A 399 7.08 21.30 -6.82
N LEU A 400 7.39 20.72 -5.66
CA LEU A 400 7.59 21.47 -4.43
C LEU A 400 8.78 22.43 -4.58
N THR A 401 8.54 23.73 -4.38
CA THR A 401 9.54 24.79 -4.61
C THR A 401 10.21 25.29 -3.33
N ALA A 402 9.48 25.24 -2.22
CA ALA A 402 9.98 25.69 -0.93
C ALA A 402 9.34 24.90 0.21
N ILE A 403 10.10 24.75 1.31
CA ILE A 403 9.58 24.21 2.56
C ILE A 403 10.24 24.93 3.75
N SER A 404 9.42 25.33 4.72
CA SER A 404 9.88 25.94 5.97
C SER A 404 9.43 25.06 7.13
N ILE A 405 10.38 24.54 7.88
CA ILE A 405 10.14 23.64 9.00
C ILE A 405 9.85 24.49 10.25
N PRO A 406 8.77 24.18 11.00
CA PRO A 406 8.40 24.93 12.20
C PRO A 406 9.43 24.80 13.35
N GLU A 407 9.49 25.81 14.19
CA GLU A 407 10.24 25.77 15.45
C GLU A 407 9.70 24.65 16.37
N GLY A 408 10.59 24.07 17.19
CA GLY A 408 10.31 22.89 18.00
C GLY A 408 10.64 21.56 17.30
N THR A 409 10.84 21.56 15.98
CA THR A 409 11.35 20.39 15.26
C THR A 409 12.83 20.18 15.59
N THR A 410 13.18 19.00 16.11
CA THR A 410 14.57 18.66 16.47
C THR A 410 15.24 17.73 15.46
N ILE A 411 14.45 16.94 14.74
CA ILE A 411 14.94 15.92 13.80
C ILE A 411 14.28 16.11 12.43
N ILE A 412 15.08 16.23 11.40
CA ILE A 412 14.66 16.05 10.02
C ILE A 412 14.88 14.57 9.68
N PRO A 413 13.82 13.79 9.41
CA PRO A 413 13.95 12.35 9.24
C PRO A 413 14.63 11.96 7.92
N ALA A 414 14.94 10.66 7.79
CA ALA A 414 15.50 10.11 6.56
C ALA A 414 14.58 10.37 5.35
N SER A 415 15.16 10.61 4.18
CA SER A 415 14.45 10.82 2.90
C SER A 415 13.38 11.92 2.92
N PHE A 416 13.37 12.81 3.90
CA PHE A 416 12.31 13.79 4.20
C PHE A 416 11.75 14.50 2.97
N CYS A 417 12.61 15.08 2.15
CA CYS A 417 12.28 15.76 0.88
C CYS A 417 13.08 15.18 -0.30
N ALA A 418 13.43 13.90 -0.27
CA ALA A 418 14.21 13.27 -1.34
C ALA A 418 13.51 13.40 -2.71
N ASN A 419 14.29 13.56 -3.78
CA ASN A 419 13.85 13.65 -5.18
C ASN A 419 12.98 14.88 -5.54
N ASN A 420 12.96 15.93 -4.75
CA ASN A 420 12.23 17.17 -5.03
C ASN A 420 13.03 18.07 -5.97
N LYS A 421 12.91 17.78 -7.26
CA LYS A 421 13.78 18.35 -8.32
C LYS A 421 13.67 19.86 -8.47
N LEU A 422 12.54 20.48 -8.08
CA LEU A 422 12.30 21.93 -8.15
C LEU A 422 12.40 22.62 -6.77
N LEU A 423 12.81 21.93 -5.71
CA LEU A 423 12.96 22.52 -4.38
C LEU A 423 14.14 23.50 -4.36
N VAL A 424 13.82 24.81 -4.32
CA VAL A 424 14.81 25.90 -4.37
C VAL A 424 15.20 26.35 -2.99
N ARG A 425 14.24 26.39 -2.03
CA ARG A 425 14.44 26.94 -0.68
C ARG A 425 14.04 25.94 0.39
N VAL A 426 14.93 25.76 1.34
CA VAL A 426 14.69 25.00 2.58
C VAL A 426 15.03 25.88 3.78
N SER A 427 14.14 25.89 4.78
CA SER A 427 14.37 26.62 6.03
C SER A 427 14.25 25.66 7.21
N LEU A 428 15.34 25.47 7.94
CA LEU A 428 15.45 24.62 9.12
C LEU A 428 15.45 25.49 10.38
N PRO A 429 14.63 25.18 11.41
CA PRO A 429 14.52 26.00 12.62
C PRO A 429 15.77 25.94 13.49
N SER A 430 15.82 26.81 14.50
CA SER A 430 16.93 26.87 15.46
C SER A 430 17.06 25.61 16.32
N THR A 431 15.97 24.88 16.46
CA THR A 431 15.84 23.67 17.28
C THR A 431 16.35 22.39 16.62
N VAL A 432 16.68 22.41 15.30
CA VAL A 432 17.15 21.21 14.59
C VAL A 432 18.54 20.81 15.06
N THR A 433 18.65 19.56 15.52
CA THR A 433 19.92 18.94 15.95
C THR A 433 20.37 17.80 15.03
N ASN A 434 19.46 17.21 14.27
CA ASN A 434 19.75 16.05 13.43
C ASN A 434 19.11 16.17 12.05
N ILE A 435 19.85 15.76 11.01
CA ILE A 435 19.35 15.59 9.63
C ILE A 435 19.62 14.15 9.22
N GLY A 436 18.57 13.40 8.96
CA GLY A 436 18.63 11.98 8.63
C GLY A 436 19.23 11.66 7.26
N ASP A 437 19.42 10.37 7.01
CA ASP A 437 19.96 9.84 5.77
C ASP A 437 19.14 10.29 4.56
N TYR A 438 19.81 10.75 3.50
CA TYR A 438 19.17 11.14 2.24
C TYR A 438 18.07 12.22 2.37
N ALA A 439 18.02 12.98 3.45
CA ALA A 439 16.91 13.90 3.78
C ALA A 439 16.53 14.84 2.62
N PHE A 440 17.51 15.37 1.89
CA PHE A 440 17.36 16.24 0.72
C PHE A 440 18.07 15.66 -0.52
N TYR A 441 18.13 14.33 -0.61
CA TYR A 441 18.74 13.62 -1.73
C TYR A 441 18.13 14.08 -3.05
N SER A 442 18.98 14.39 -4.05
CA SER A 442 18.55 14.77 -5.41
C SER A 442 17.66 16.02 -5.51
N CYS A 443 17.75 16.96 -4.55
CA CYS A 443 17.13 18.28 -4.63
C CYS A 443 17.98 19.23 -5.49
N LYS A 444 18.03 18.96 -6.79
CA LYS A 444 18.99 19.57 -7.74
C LYS A 444 18.82 21.09 -7.93
N ALA A 445 17.62 21.62 -7.69
CA ALA A 445 17.33 23.05 -7.82
C ALA A 445 17.65 23.86 -6.56
N MET A 446 18.12 23.24 -5.46
CA MET A 446 18.35 23.95 -4.20
C MET A 446 19.39 25.05 -4.38
N ARG A 447 19.01 26.27 -3.96
CA ARG A 447 19.85 27.47 -4.03
C ARG A 447 19.99 28.17 -2.69
N ASN A 448 19.04 27.95 -1.79
CA ASN A 448 19.00 28.59 -0.49
C ASN A 448 18.68 27.57 0.59
N LEU A 449 19.65 27.30 1.45
CA LEU A 449 19.47 26.50 2.66
C LEU A 449 19.66 27.44 3.86
N TYR A 450 18.57 27.69 4.58
CA TYR A 450 18.61 28.43 5.85
C TYR A 450 18.66 27.43 6.99
N CYS A 451 19.64 27.53 7.86
CA CYS A 451 19.74 26.73 9.07
C CYS A 451 19.96 27.67 10.26
N TYR A 452 18.92 27.83 11.06
CA TYR A 452 18.95 28.78 12.20
C TYR A 452 19.60 28.21 13.45
N SER A 453 20.06 26.95 13.43
CA SER A 453 20.77 26.34 14.56
C SER A 453 22.16 26.95 14.79
N ASP A 454 22.51 27.23 16.05
CA ASP A 454 23.83 27.76 16.43
C ASP A 454 24.96 26.73 16.25
N ASN A 455 24.63 25.47 16.18
CA ASN A 455 25.59 24.40 15.91
C ASN A 455 25.15 23.60 14.68
N PRO A 456 26.09 23.17 13.83
CA PRO A 456 25.78 22.30 12.71
C PRO A 456 25.00 21.05 13.20
N PRO A 457 23.80 20.76 12.63
CA PRO A 457 23.09 19.53 12.94
C PRO A 457 23.91 18.29 12.58
N ILE A 458 23.81 17.24 13.38
CA ILE A 458 24.43 15.94 13.05
C ILE A 458 23.74 15.37 11.81
N CYS A 459 24.51 15.08 10.78
CA CYS A 459 24.03 14.60 9.50
C CYS A 459 24.21 13.09 9.35
N GLY A 460 23.20 12.42 8.83
CA GLY A 460 23.27 11.02 8.40
C GLY A 460 23.99 10.85 7.07
N ILE A 461 23.74 9.71 6.39
CA ILE A 461 24.39 9.35 5.13
C ILE A 461 23.80 10.18 3.98
N TYR A 462 24.67 10.90 3.25
CA TYR A 462 24.34 11.64 2.01
C TYR A 462 23.10 12.56 2.09
N PRO A 463 22.93 13.38 3.12
CA PRO A 463 21.70 14.18 3.30
C PRO A 463 21.46 15.19 2.17
N PHE A 464 22.52 15.71 1.54
CA PHE A 464 22.48 16.68 0.43
C PHE A 464 23.09 16.12 -0.88
N TYR A 465 23.10 14.81 -1.08
CA TYR A 465 23.63 14.24 -2.31
C TYR A 465 22.80 14.70 -3.52
N GLY A 466 23.49 15.17 -4.57
CA GLY A 466 22.85 15.69 -5.78
C GLY A 466 22.45 17.18 -5.70
N VAL A 467 22.64 17.85 -4.56
CA VAL A 467 22.59 19.32 -4.44
C VAL A 467 23.90 19.91 -4.95
N ASP A 468 23.83 20.89 -5.85
CA ASP A 468 24.98 21.66 -6.30
C ASP A 468 25.38 22.67 -5.21
N LYS A 469 26.27 22.25 -4.30
CA LYS A 469 26.70 23.02 -3.13
C LYS A 469 27.49 24.28 -3.50
N SER A 470 28.04 24.35 -4.74
CA SER A 470 28.70 25.54 -5.25
C SER A 470 27.73 26.64 -5.66
N LYS A 471 26.47 26.30 -5.92
CA LYS A 471 25.39 27.23 -6.28
C LYS A 471 24.34 27.40 -5.20
N CYS A 472 24.48 26.70 -4.07
CA CYS A 472 23.57 26.80 -2.95
C CYS A 472 24.19 27.66 -1.84
N THR A 473 23.52 28.75 -1.49
CA THR A 473 23.94 29.59 -0.34
C THR A 473 23.42 28.96 0.95
N LEU A 474 24.34 28.66 1.85
CA LEU A 474 24.02 28.22 3.22
C LEU A 474 23.99 29.46 4.13
N SER A 475 22.79 29.78 4.60
CA SER A 475 22.55 30.89 5.53
C SER A 475 22.46 30.36 6.96
N VAL A 476 23.35 30.78 7.84
CA VAL A 476 23.47 30.36 9.25
C VAL A 476 23.62 31.56 10.16
N PRO A 477 23.42 31.45 11.50
CA PRO A 477 23.72 32.53 12.42
C PRO A 477 25.12 33.05 12.20
N GLU A 478 25.30 34.38 12.14
CA GLU A 478 26.58 35.04 11.80
C GLU A 478 27.71 34.56 12.70
N THR A 479 27.45 34.38 13.99
CA THR A 479 28.39 33.87 14.98
C THR A 479 28.77 32.40 14.79
N SER A 480 28.02 31.66 13.97
CA SER A 480 28.21 30.23 13.78
C SER A 480 28.87 29.85 12.44
N ILE A 481 29.12 30.81 11.56
CA ILE A 481 29.68 30.59 10.21
C ILE A 481 30.92 29.69 10.25
N GLU A 482 31.88 29.97 11.14
CA GLU A 482 33.12 29.19 11.21
C GLU A 482 32.89 27.73 11.68
N LYS A 483 31.89 27.48 12.54
CA LYS A 483 31.53 26.12 12.93
C LYS A 483 31.03 25.33 11.72
N TYR A 484 30.18 25.93 10.88
CA TYR A 484 29.64 25.29 9.69
C TYR A 484 30.70 25.07 8.61
N LYS A 485 31.65 25.99 8.44
CA LYS A 485 32.77 25.85 7.51
C LYS A 485 33.75 24.74 7.89
N THR A 486 33.81 24.36 9.16
CA THR A 486 34.68 23.30 9.66
C THR A 486 33.96 21.95 9.83
N ASP A 487 32.64 21.93 9.74
CA ASP A 487 31.84 20.71 9.85
C ASP A 487 32.05 19.74 8.67
N ASN A 488 31.96 18.47 8.91
CA ASN A 488 32.28 17.44 7.90
C ASN A 488 31.35 17.43 6.67
N VAL A 489 30.09 17.83 6.83
CA VAL A 489 29.09 17.85 5.76
C VAL A 489 28.93 19.28 5.21
N PHE A 490 28.79 20.26 6.09
CA PHE A 490 28.46 21.63 5.68
C PHE A 490 29.67 22.38 5.06
N LYS A 491 30.90 21.98 5.33
CA LYS A 491 32.13 22.54 4.67
C LYS A 491 32.14 22.38 3.14
N GLU A 492 31.30 21.48 2.59
CA GLU A 492 31.20 21.30 1.15
C GLU A 492 30.43 22.43 0.46
N PHE A 493 29.67 23.25 1.20
CA PHE A 493 29.05 24.46 0.66
C PHE A 493 30.14 25.55 0.50
N THR A 494 30.13 26.24 -0.65
CA THR A 494 31.13 27.27 -0.96
C THR A 494 30.63 28.68 -0.71
N SER A 495 29.32 28.88 -0.57
CA SER A 495 28.68 30.17 -0.31
C SER A 495 28.00 30.17 1.06
N PHE A 496 28.48 31.04 1.96
CA PHE A 496 27.90 31.23 3.30
C PHE A 496 27.36 32.65 3.44
N CYS A 497 26.20 32.78 4.12
CA CYS A 497 25.58 34.05 4.47
C CYS A 497 25.30 34.09 5.98
N GLY A 498 25.70 35.17 6.65
CA GLY A 498 25.37 35.37 8.06
C GLY A 498 23.94 35.84 8.23
N ILE A 499 23.17 35.16 9.10
CA ILE A 499 21.89 35.63 9.58
C ILE A 499 22.14 36.44 10.85
N PRO A 500 21.77 37.73 10.93
CA PRO A 500 21.94 38.51 12.13
C PRO A 500 21.24 37.89 13.34
N THR A 501 21.98 37.61 14.40
CA THR A 501 21.43 37.00 15.64
C THR A 501 20.82 38.04 16.59
N ASN A 502 21.08 39.31 16.35
CA ASN A 502 20.52 40.42 17.12
C ASN A 502 19.50 41.24 16.29
N ILE A 503 18.43 40.60 15.87
CA ILE A 503 17.21 41.36 15.74
C ILE A 503 16.63 41.37 17.17
N ASN A 504 16.96 42.41 17.95
CA ASN A 504 16.04 42.88 18.97
C ASN A 504 14.72 43.09 18.22
N VAL A 505 13.84 42.12 18.28
CA VAL A 505 12.43 42.35 18.00
C VAL A 505 11.96 43.23 19.14
N THR A 506 12.35 44.51 19.05
CA THR A 506 11.51 45.52 19.62
C THR A 506 10.16 45.20 18.97
N THR A 507 9.18 44.88 19.77
CA THR A 507 7.76 44.75 19.42
C THR A 507 7.24 46.12 18.97
N GLU A 508 7.96 46.82 18.10
CA GLU A 508 7.35 47.75 17.20
C GLU A 508 6.46 46.92 16.29
N LYS A 509 5.17 47.01 16.54
CA LYS A 509 4.13 46.59 15.58
C LYS A 509 4.50 47.28 14.28
N THR A 510 5.33 46.64 13.44
CA THR A 510 5.64 47.17 12.11
C THR A 510 4.31 47.29 11.43
N LYS A 511 3.88 48.55 11.20
CA LYS A 511 2.65 48.83 10.47
C LYS A 511 2.80 48.26 9.07
N PRO A 512 1.78 47.63 8.51
CA PRO A 512 1.82 47.20 7.12
C PRO A 512 2.14 48.41 6.23
N ILE A 513 2.95 48.20 5.20
CA ILE A 513 3.26 49.23 4.19
C ILE A 513 2.10 49.47 3.24
N ALA A 514 1.23 48.47 3.09
CA ALA A 514 0.01 48.60 2.32
C ALA A 514 -1.07 47.65 2.85
N ILE A 515 -2.31 48.08 2.82
CA ILE A 515 -3.48 47.29 3.22
C ILE A 515 -4.46 47.29 2.04
N TYR A 516 -4.82 46.13 1.55
CA TYR A 516 -5.70 45.94 0.42
C TYR A 516 -6.99 45.23 0.86
N LYS A 517 -8.13 45.61 0.26
CA LYS A 517 -9.34 44.78 0.32
C LYS A 517 -9.18 43.50 -0.47
N LEU A 518 -10.08 42.53 -0.32
CA LEU A 518 -10.03 41.27 -1.07
C LEU A 518 -10.19 41.45 -2.60
N ASP A 519 -10.71 42.60 -3.04
CA ASP A 519 -10.83 42.98 -4.46
C ASP A 519 -9.55 43.61 -5.04
N GLY A 520 -8.47 43.69 -4.24
CA GLY A 520 -7.18 44.27 -4.64
C GLY A 520 -7.10 45.80 -4.53
N GLN A 521 -8.14 46.51 -4.11
CA GLN A 521 -8.11 47.97 -3.89
C GLN A 521 -7.44 48.28 -2.54
N ILE A 522 -6.76 49.40 -2.43
CA ILE A 522 -6.20 49.89 -1.16
C ILE A 522 -7.37 50.14 -0.19
N ALA A 523 -7.29 49.56 1.01
CA ALA A 523 -8.30 49.74 2.03
C ALA A 523 -8.20 51.15 2.66
N PRO A 524 -9.30 51.92 2.73
CA PRO A 524 -9.28 53.22 3.41
C PRO A 524 -9.08 53.04 4.93
N ALA A 525 -8.63 54.10 5.60
CA ALA A 525 -8.25 54.06 7.02
C ALA A 525 -9.39 53.64 7.98
N ASN A 526 -10.62 53.79 7.56
CA ASN A 526 -11.81 53.43 8.34
C ASN A 526 -12.50 52.15 7.84
N TYR A 527 -11.82 51.36 7.03
CA TYR A 527 -12.35 50.09 6.52
C TYR A 527 -12.48 49.06 7.63
N SER A 528 -13.63 48.41 7.72
CA SER A 528 -13.87 47.26 8.59
C SER A 528 -14.15 46.05 7.72
N GLY A 529 -13.43 44.95 7.94
CA GLY A 529 -13.58 43.74 7.15
C GLY A 529 -12.26 42.98 6.98
N ILE A 530 -12.29 41.98 6.13
CA ILE A 530 -11.07 41.17 5.84
C ILE A 530 -10.21 41.97 4.84
N VAL A 531 -8.93 42.10 5.19
CA VAL A 531 -7.92 42.77 4.37
C VAL A 531 -6.68 41.93 4.17
N ILE A 532 -5.90 42.28 3.16
CA ILE A 532 -4.58 41.77 2.89
C ILE A 532 -3.56 42.83 3.31
N GLU A 533 -2.79 42.55 4.33
CA GLU A 533 -1.69 43.40 4.79
C GLU A 533 -0.38 43.00 4.13
N VAL A 534 0.32 43.94 3.51
CA VAL A 534 1.68 43.76 2.99
C VAL A 534 2.66 44.37 3.99
N MET A 535 3.49 43.54 4.57
CA MET A 535 4.48 43.93 5.58
C MET A 535 5.79 44.41 4.93
N PRO A 536 6.61 45.25 5.62
CA PRO A 536 7.86 45.74 5.08
C PRO A 536 8.87 44.66 4.64
N ASN A 537 8.77 43.47 5.23
CA ASN A 537 9.58 42.29 4.89
C ASN A 537 9.03 41.47 3.74
N GLY A 538 7.97 41.96 3.04
CA GLY A 538 7.31 41.24 1.96
C GLY A 538 6.32 40.15 2.41
N VAL A 539 6.13 39.95 3.70
CA VAL A 539 5.10 39.04 4.22
C VAL A 539 3.72 39.61 3.94
N ILE A 540 2.84 38.74 3.44
CA ILE A 540 1.43 39.06 3.19
C ILE A 540 0.59 38.38 4.27
N ARG A 541 -0.25 39.15 4.96
CA ARG A 541 -1.18 38.65 5.98
C ARG A 541 -2.62 38.90 5.56
N LYS A 542 -3.50 37.95 5.85
CA LYS A 542 -4.94 38.15 5.81
C LYS A 542 -5.43 38.42 7.22
N THR A 543 -5.95 39.63 7.46
CA THR A 543 -6.34 40.12 8.78
C THR A 543 -7.76 40.67 8.74
N PHE A 544 -8.49 40.55 9.85
CA PHE A 544 -9.80 41.23 10.02
C PHE A 544 -9.59 42.54 10.78
N ILE A 545 -9.91 43.65 10.15
CA ILE A 545 -9.91 44.98 10.78
C ILE A 545 -11.31 45.28 11.26
N LYS A 546 -11.47 45.65 12.55
CA LYS A 546 -12.73 46.04 13.17
C LYS A 546 -13.02 47.51 12.91
#